data_296cc2a6115a7954f2184f6b71505ef2
#
_entry.id   296cc2a6115a7954f2184f6b71505ef2
#
_cell.length_a   1.000
_cell.length_b   1.000
_cell.length_c   1.000
_cell.angle_alpha   90.00
_cell.angle_beta   90.00
_cell.angle_gamma   90.00
#
_symmetry.space_group_name_H-M   'P 1'
#
loop_
_entity.id
_entity.type
_entity.pdbx_description
1 polymer ?
#
loop_
_entity_poly.entity_id
_entity_poly.type
_entity_poly.pdbx_seq_one_letter_code
_entity_poly.pdbx_strand_id
1 'polypeptide(L)'
;MISDQDAVRDLAALPVPRAGALQETGDPWEPYRIVDAGGEPVAAVAEFFRDLQAAGRSEATLRSYGHDLLRWFRFLWAAGVPWNRATRIEARDFCRWMLVAGKPSRPHWRSPDTTAAASGEAYAPSVRAHSETVLRCFYQFHLEAGSGPVINPFPLDRTRRGGRAHAHHNPMEPFRHERSGLYRPRVPSRVPRSVPDEEFNEIFARLPSHRDRALVAFYVSTGARASELLSATLAGVDPGRQVITVTRKGTRELQELPASTDAFVWLRLYQVEMEGLIPRGRRQPLWWTLRRPVRPLAYHAVHRMFDRAGEAAGSSATLHSLRHTAAYRMAEDPALPLTDVQTVLGHALLTTTQIYLTPRKEEVIRRVLAHHAEQTRQAAQRTRPAPAPGYRPETMDVLFGGRTS
;
A
#
# COMPACT_ATOMS: atom_id res chain seq x y z
N MET A 1 -16.09 41.60 21.61
CA MET A 1 -15.21 41.69 20.43
C MET A 1 -15.11 40.30 19.85
N ILE A 2 -15.93 40.00 18.84
CA ILE A 2 -15.87 38.75 18.07
C ILE A 2 -14.61 38.89 17.20
N SER A 3 -13.62 38.07 17.48
CA SER A 3 -12.31 38.06 16.82
C SER A 3 -12.51 37.78 15.32
N ASP A 4 -11.78 38.52 14.49
CA ASP A 4 -11.66 38.47 13.02
C ASP A 4 -11.12 37.10 12.47
N GLN A 5 -11.32 36.01 13.21
CA GLN A 5 -10.85 34.65 12.89
C GLN A 5 -11.81 33.83 12.03
N ASP A 6 -13.00 34.37 11.71
CA ASP A 6 -14.02 33.67 10.90
C ASP A 6 -13.97 34.01 9.40
N ALA A 7 -13.00 34.81 8.95
CA ALA A 7 -12.83 35.06 7.53
C ALA A 7 -12.45 33.77 6.80
N VAL A 8 -13.30 33.34 5.89
CA VAL A 8 -13.04 32.18 5.01
C VAL A 8 -11.74 32.43 4.26
N ARG A 9 -10.68 31.65 4.60
CA ARG A 9 -9.39 31.74 3.90
C ARG A 9 -9.55 31.36 2.44
N ASP A 10 -9.03 32.18 1.53
CA ASP A 10 -8.88 31.79 0.12
C ASP A 10 -7.73 30.76 0.00
N LEU A 11 -8.09 29.49 0.01
CA LEU A 11 -7.13 28.39 -0.01
C LEU A 11 -6.46 28.22 -1.38
N ALA A 12 -7.07 28.73 -2.45
CA ALA A 12 -6.49 28.65 -3.79
C ALA A 12 -5.40 29.72 -3.96
N ALA A 13 -5.58 30.87 -3.33
CA ALA A 13 -4.63 31.97 -3.34
C ALA A 13 -3.57 31.89 -2.22
N LEU A 14 -3.68 30.94 -1.27
CA LEU A 14 -2.76 30.83 -0.14
C LEU A 14 -1.34 30.42 -0.62
N PRO A 15 -0.34 31.32 -0.55
CA PRO A 15 1.02 31.02 -1.00
C PRO A 15 1.73 30.20 0.06
N VAL A 16 1.57 28.87 0.04
CA VAL A 16 2.28 27.99 0.97
C VAL A 16 3.76 27.93 0.57
N PRO A 17 4.65 28.46 1.42
CA PRO A 17 6.06 28.56 1.10
C PRO A 17 6.71 27.18 1.03
N ARG A 18 7.75 27.04 0.22
CA ARG A 18 8.65 25.87 0.24
C ARG A 18 9.71 25.96 1.35
N ALA A 19 9.51 26.82 2.31
CA ALA A 19 10.39 27.05 3.43
C ALA A 19 10.53 25.80 4.34
N GLY A 20 11.62 25.70 5.03
CA GLY A 20 11.92 24.57 5.90
C GLY A 20 12.27 23.30 5.13
N ALA A 21 12.85 22.34 5.82
CA ALA A 21 13.30 21.08 5.24
C ALA A 21 13.19 19.92 6.23
N LEU A 22 13.01 18.72 5.70
CA LEU A 22 13.28 17.47 6.42
C LEU A 22 14.73 17.09 6.13
N GLN A 23 15.58 17.16 7.14
CA GLN A 23 17.00 16.85 7.06
C GLN A 23 17.29 15.45 7.61
N GLU A 24 18.19 14.72 6.96
CA GLU A 24 18.80 13.50 7.48
C GLU A 24 20.06 13.90 8.24
N THR A 25 20.13 13.56 9.52
CA THR A 25 21.19 14.07 10.42
C THR A 25 22.41 13.16 10.46
N GLY A 26 22.24 11.88 10.14
CA GLY A 26 23.26 10.84 10.33
C GLY A 26 23.38 10.37 11.78
N ASP A 27 22.66 10.97 12.72
CA ASP A 27 22.60 10.52 14.12
C ASP A 27 21.56 9.41 14.27
N PRO A 28 21.94 8.21 14.75
CA PRO A 28 20.98 7.13 14.99
C PRO A 28 19.85 7.48 15.98
N TRP A 29 20.11 8.42 16.90
CA TRP A 29 19.12 8.85 17.89
C TRP A 29 18.21 9.98 17.42
N GLU A 30 18.57 10.65 16.31
CA GLU A 30 17.75 11.66 15.65
C GLU A 30 17.94 11.56 14.13
N PRO A 31 17.55 10.44 13.46
CA PRO A 31 17.88 10.21 12.07
C PRO A 31 17.27 11.26 11.12
N TYR A 32 16.17 11.90 11.53
CA TYR A 32 15.49 12.94 10.77
C TYR A 32 15.11 14.11 11.67
N ARG A 33 15.26 15.32 11.14
CA ARG A 33 14.91 16.59 11.79
C ARG A 33 14.15 17.49 10.82
N ILE A 34 13.09 18.14 11.27
CA ILE A 34 12.47 19.25 10.53
C ILE A 34 13.08 20.55 11.01
N VAL A 35 13.52 21.36 10.05
CA VAL A 35 13.95 22.73 10.31
C VAL A 35 12.98 23.70 9.64
N ASP A 36 12.80 24.88 10.23
CA ASP A 36 12.00 25.97 9.71
C ASP A 36 12.70 26.78 8.60
N ALA A 37 12.14 27.91 8.21
CA ALA A 37 12.73 28.81 7.21
C ALA A 37 14.05 29.45 7.66
N GLY A 38 14.27 29.60 8.95
CA GLY A 38 15.49 30.12 9.55
C GLY A 38 16.57 29.06 9.75
N GLY A 39 16.25 27.78 9.51
CA GLY A 39 17.15 26.65 9.77
C GLY A 39 17.04 26.12 11.21
N GLU A 40 16.15 26.67 12.01
CA GLU A 40 15.98 26.25 13.42
C GLU A 40 15.15 24.96 13.52
N PRO A 41 15.54 24.00 14.37
CA PRO A 41 14.82 22.77 14.60
C PRO A 41 13.42 23.01 15.14
N VAL A 42 12.41 22.33 14.59
CA VAL A 42 11.06 22.33 15.12
C VAL A 42 10.98 21.35 16.31
N ALA A 43 11.14 21.89 17.53
CA ALA A 43 11.25 21.11 18.77
C ALA A 43 10.09 20.10 18.95
N ALA A 44 8.85 20.52 18.66
CA ALA A 44 7.68 19.64 18.76
C ALA A 44 7.80 18.37 17.90
N VAL A 45 8.37 18.49 16.69
CA VAL A 45 8.58 17.31 15.82
C VAL A 45 9.69 16.43 16.36
N ALA A 46 10.76 17.01 16.90
CA ALA A 46 11.86 16.26 17.50
C ALA A 46 11.40 15.45 18.73
N GLU A 47 10.52 15.99 19.56
CA GLU A 47 9.91 15.30 20.70
C GLU A 47 9.05 14.10 20.23
N PHE A 48 8.19 14.32 19.27
CA PHE A 48 7.35 13.26 18.69
C PHE A 48 8.18 12.16 18.03
N PHE A 49 9.28 12.52 17.34
CA PHE A 49 10.15 11.53 16.71
C PHE A 49 10.90 10.68 17.74
N ARG A 50 11.31 11.26 18.87
CA ARG A 50 11.90 10.49 19.98
C ARG A 50 10.93 9.47 20.57
N ASP A 51 9.65 9.84 20.73
CA ASP A 51 8.61 8.93 21.17
C ASP A 51 8.37 7.79 20.17
N LEU A 52 8.28 8.11 18.89
CA LEU A 52 8.14 7.09 17.84
C LEU A 52 9.34 6.12 17.80
N GLN A 53 10.56 6.59 18.05
CA GLN A 53 11.74 5.74 18.16
C GLN A 53 11.67 4.83 19.39
N ALA A 54 11.29 5.37 20.55
CA ALA A 54 11.09 4.60 21.77
C ALA A 54 10.02 3.52 21.58
N ALA A 55 8.98 3.81 20.79
CA ALA A 55 7.96 2.83 20.35
C ALA A 55 8.45 1.86 19.25
N GLY A 56 9.75 1.87 18.90
CA GLY A 56 10.34 0.95 17.92
C GLY A 56 9.95 1.22 16.46
N ARG A 57 9.49 2.41 16.12
CA ARG A 57 9.16 2.76 14.73
C ARG A 57 10.43 2.87 13.88
N SER A 58 10.34 2.40 12.62
CA SER A 58 11.48 2.42 11.71
C SER A 58 11.83 3.83 11.23
N GLU A 59 13.09 4.06 10.87
CA GLU A 59 13.55 5.31 10.24
C GLU A 59 12.71 5.69 9.01
N ALA A 60 12.32 4.70 8.20
CA ALA A 60 11.44 4.93 7.06
C ALA A 60 10.06 5.47 7.46
N THR A 61 9.57 5.10 8.65
CA THR A 61 8.33 5.65 9.23
C THR A 61 8.53 7.09 9.64
N LEU A 62 9.64 7.40 10.35
CA LEU A 62 9.97 8.76 10.75
C LEU A 62 10.10 9.68 9.52
N ARG A 63 10.81 9.22 8.49
CA ARG A 63 10.94 9.96 7.23
C ARG A 63 9.58 10.23 6.56
N SER A 64 8.71 9.21 6.50
CA SER A 64 7.37 9.36 5.94
C SER A 64 6.54 10.37 6.71
N TYR A 65 6.53 10.24 8.04
CA TYR A 65 5.84 11.17 8.94
C TYR A 65 6.41 12.58 8.85
N GLY A 66 7.74 12.70 8.75
CA GLY A 66 8.42 13.98 8.56
C GLY A 66 7.95 14.73 7.32
N HIS A 67 7.74 14.07 6.20
CA HIS A 67 7.20 14.73 5.00
C HIS A 67 5.77 15.24 5.19
N ASP A 68 4.92 14.52 5.92
CA ASP A 68 3.56 14.96 6.20
C ASP A 68 3.53 16.12 7.21
N LEU A 69 4.36 16.03 8.26
CA LEU A 69 4.52 17.09 9.24
C LEU A 69 5.09 18.36 8.59
N LEU A 70 6.13 18.26 7.77
CA LEU A 70 6.69 19.41 7.06
C LEU A 70 5.63 20.11 6.19
N ARG A 71 4.75 19.35 5.52
CA ARG A 71 3.65 19.91 4.72
C ARG A 71 2.66 20.67 5.61
N TRP A 72 2.34 20.12 6.77
CA TRP A 72 1.48 20.76 7.74
C TRP A 72 2.09 22.04 8.32
N PHE A 73 3.36 22.01 8.74
CA PHE A 73 4.04 23.17 9.26
C PHE A 73 4.16 24.29 8.22
N ARG A 74 4.43 23.96 6.97
CA ARG A 74 4.41 24.92 5.86
C ARG A 74 3.06 25.61 5.68
N PHE A 75 1.99 24.82 5.81
CA PHE A 75 0.64 25.37 5.77
C PHE A 75 0.37 26.31 6.96
N LEU A 76 0.76 25.93 8.16
CA LEU A 76 0.62 26.76 9.36
C LEU A 76 1.45 28.04 9.27
N TRP A 77 2.68 27.96 8.77
CA TRP A 77 3.51 29.16 8.56
C TRP A 77 2.88 30.12 7.56
N ALA A 78 2.28 29.62 6.47
CA ALA A 78 1.53 30.44 5.53
C ALA A 78 0.27 31.05 6.15
N ALA A 79 -0.39 30.33 7.04
CA ALA A 79 -1.58 30.79 7.75
C ALA A 79 -1.28 31.72 8.94
N GLY A 80 0.00 31.86 9.34
CA GLY A 80 0.41 32.65 10.51
C GLY A 80 -0.06 32.05 11.84
N VAL A 81 -0.29 30.73 11.91
CA VAL A 81 -0.83 30.07 13.11
C VAL A 81 0.24 29.20 13.76
N PRO A 82 0.58 29.41 15.05
CA PRO A 82 1.43 28.51 15.80
C PRO A 82 0.83 27.12 15.91
N TRP A 83 1.64 26.06 15.78
CA TRP A 83 1.16 24.68 15.75
C TRP A 83 0.34 24.30 17.00
N ASN A 84 0.73 24.80 18.18
CA ASN A 84 0.07 24.56 19.46
C ASN A 84 -1.24 25.36 19.66
N ARG A 85 -1.54 26.26 18.75
CA ARG A 85 -2.82 27.02 18.69
C ARG A 85 -3.70 26.60 17.53
N ALA A 86 -3.26 25.62 16.73
CA ALA A 86 -4.06 25.12 15.63
C ALA A 86 -5.36 24.51 16.16
N THR A 87 -6.46 24.82 15.47
CA THR A 87 -7.80 24.36 15.80
C THR A 87 -8.35 23.47 14.69
N ARG A 88 -9.58 23.01 14.87
CA ARG A 88 -10.31 22.29 13.84
C ARG A 88 -10.47 23.10 12.53
N ILE A 89 -10.41 24.43 12.60
CA ILE A 89 -10.50 25.31 11.42
C ILE A 89 -9.28 25.09 10.55
N GLU A 90 -8.07 25.16 11.13
CA GLU A 90 -6.81 24.92 10.41
C GLU A 90 -6.75 23.52 9.83
N ALA A 91 -7.17 22.51 10.59
CA ALA A 91 -7.22 21.14 10.11
C ALA A 91 -8.16 20.94 8.93
N ARG A 92 -9.37 21.53 8.98
CA ARG A 92 -10.33 21.54 7.87
C ARG A 92 -9.74 22.24 6.65
N ASP A 93 -9.17 23.43 6.84
CA ASP A 93 -8.64 24.26 5.77
C ASP A 93 -7.42 23.59 5.11
N PHE A 94 -6.53 22.96 5.89
CA PHE A 94 -5.44 22.14 5.36
C PHE A 94 -5.94 20.97 4.50
N CYS A 95 -6.95 20.24 4.97
CA CYS A 95 -7.51 19.13 4.20
C CYS A 95 -8.15 19.62 2.89
N ARG A 96 -8.79 20.79 2.89
CA ARG A 96 -9.33 21.44 1.69
C ARG A 96 -8.21 21.95 0.78
N TRP A 97 -7.19 22.60 1.35
CA TRP A 97 -6.01 23.05 0.60
C TRP A 97 -5.35 21.90 -0.16
N MET A 98 -5.20 20.71 0.44
CA MET A 98 -4.66 19.55 -0.25
C MET A 98 -5.49 19.04 -1.44
N LEU A 99 -6.75 19.51 -1.60
CA LEU A 99 -7.59 19.21 -2.77
C LEU A 99 -7.28 20.13 -3.96
N VAL A 100 -6.83 21.36 -3.70
CA VAL A 100 -6.62 22.39 -4.73
C VAL A 100 -5.14 22.69 -4.97
N ALA A 101 -4.28 22.39 -3.98
CA ALA A 101 -2.86 22.63 -4.10
C ALA A 101 -2.22 21.64 -5.09
N GLY A 102 -1.49 22.17 -6.05
CA GLY A 102 -0.69 21.38 -6.95
C GLY A 102 0.45 20.67 -6.20
N LYS A 103 0.61 19.39 -6.43
CA LYS A 103 1.72 18.61 -5.89
C LYS A 103 3.05 19.17 -6.44
N PRO A 104 4.04 19.48 -5.58
CA PRO A 104 5.33 19.93 -6.07
C PRO A 104 5.98 18.83 -6.94
N SER A 105 6.41 19.17 -8.15
CA SER A 105 7.18 18.25 -8.99
C SER A 105 8.51 17.95 -8.30
N ARG A 106 8.96 16.70 -8.38
CA ARG A 106 10.33 16.37 -7.95
C ARG A 106 11.30 16.90 -9.03
N PRO A 107 12.35 17.67 -8.66
CA PRO A 107 13.38 18.03 -9.63
C PRO A 107 13.94 16.75 -10.24
N HIS A 108 14.03 16.71 -11.56
CA HIS A 108 14.69 15.59 -12.22
C HIS A 108 16.19 15.70 -11.93
N TRP A 109 16.85 14.63 -11.54
CA TRP A 109 18.28 14.64 -11.20
C TRP A 109 19.20 15.16 -12.32
N ARG A 110 18.73 15.16 -13.60
CA ARG A 110 19.43 15.71 -14.76
C ARG A 110 19.16 17.20 -15.00
N SER A 111 18.20 17.80 -14.28
CA SER A 111 17.83 19.21 -14.45
C SER A 111 17.51 19.79 -13.08
N PRO A 112 18.52 19.99 -12.20
CA PRO A 112 18.31 20.51 -10.85
C PRO A 112 17.81 21.95 -10.84
N ASP A 113 18.08 22.74 -11.89
CA ASP A 113 17.77 24.17 -12.00
C ASP A 113 16.36 24.46 -12.55
N THR A 114 15.62 23.43 -12.93
CA THR A 114 14.22 23.67 -13.31
C THR A 114 13.44 23.98 -12.04
N THR A 115 13.09 25.25 -11.84
CA THR A 115 12.09 25.66 -10.84
C THR A 115 10.86 24.79 -11.06
N ALA A 116 10.71 23.79 -10.18
CA ALA A 116 9.71 22.76 -10.35
C ALA A 116 8.33 23.42 -10.27
N ALA A 117 7.74 23.69 -11.43
CA ALA A 117 6.34 24.07 -11.52
C ALA A 117 5.51 22.98 -10.81
N ALA A 118 4.46 23.39 -10.10
CA ALA A 118 3.53 22.43 -9.54
C ALA A 118 3.05 21.51 -10.67
N SER A 119 3.00 20.20 -10.44
CA SER A 119 2.58 19.23 -11.46
C SER A 119 1.12 19.39 -11.92
N GLY A 120 0.40 20.37 -11.37
CA GLY A 120 -1.03 20.59 -11.61
C GLY A 120 -1.94 19.52 -11.01
N GLU A 121 -1.40 18.39 -10.57
CA GLU A 121 -2.17 17.33 -9.93
C GLU A 121 -2.36 17.59 -8.43
N ALA A 122 -3.59 17.46 -7.95
CA ALA A 122 -3.90 17.50 -6.53
C ALA A 122 -3.32 16.28 -5.78
N TYR A 123 -3.20 16.38 -4.46
CA TYR A 123 -2.73 15.26 -3.64
C TYR A 123 -3.69 14.07 -3.71
N ALA A 124 -3.18 12.89 -4.02
CA ALA A 124 -3.95 11.64 -4.11
C ALA A 124 -4.71 11.34 -2.80
N PRO A 125 -5.88 10.69 -2.83
CA PRO A 125 -6.65 10.33 -1.64
C PRO A 125 -5.84 9.55 -0.61
N SER A 126 -4.92 8.66 -1.04
CA SER A 126 -4.04 7.89 -0.15
C SER A 126 -3.06 8.78 0.62
N VAL A 127 -2.47 9.79 -0.04
CA VAL A 127 -1.57 10.76 0.60
C VAL A 127 -2.33 11.59 1.63
N ARG A 128 -3.51 12.09 1.29
CA ARG A 128 -4.37 12.85 2.21
C ARG A 128 -4.82 12.03 3.42
N ALA A 129 -5.16 10.75 3.21
CA ALA A 129 -5.52 9.83 4.28
C ALA A 129 -4.33 9.54 5.21
N HIS A 130 -3.11 9.42 4.66
CA HIS A 130 -1.90 9.23 5.44
C HIS A 130 -1.56 10.49 6.25
N SER A 131 -1.57 11.66 5.62
CA SER A 131 -1.33 12.95 6.30
C SER A 131 -2.30 13.16 7.47
N GLU A 132 -3.59 12.90 7.28
CA GLU A 132 -4.58 13.01 8.37
C GLU A 132 -4.22 12.11 9.55
N THR A 133 -3.84 10.86 9.28
CA THR A 133 -3.45 9.91 10.33
C THR A 133 -2.20 10.36 11.07
N VAL A 134 -1.16 10.81 10.35
CA VAL A 134 0.09 11.30 10.95
C VAL A 134 -0.17 12.51 11.84
N LEU A 135 -0.95 13.50 11.34
CA LEU A 135 -1.24 14.71 12.07
C LEU A 135 -2.09 14.43 13.32
N ARG A 136 -3.07 13.53 13.21
CA ARG A 136 -3.85 13.11 14.37
C ARG A 136 -2.98 12.44 15.43
N CYS A 137 -2.02 11.58 15.04
CA CYS A 137 -1.08 10.96 15.97
C CYS A 137 -0.15 11.99 16.62
N PHE A 138 0.37 12.95 15.84
CA PHE A 138 1.21 14.03 16.32
C PHE A 138 0.48 14.87 17.40
N TYR A 139 -0.73 15.31 17.11
CA TYR A 139 -1.50 16.09 18.06
C TYR A 139 -1.99 15.28 19.25
N GLN A 140 -2.23 13.98 19.08
CA GLN A 140 -2.58 13.11 20.20
C GLN A 140 -1.41 12.97 21.18
N PHE A 141 -0.19 12.79 20.69
CA PHE A 141 1.01 12.76 21.49
C PHE A 141 1.18 14.06 22.31
N HIS A 142 1.08 15.21 21.65
CA HIS A 142 1.21 16.50 22.34
C HIS A 142 0.07 16.84 23.29
N LEU A 143 -1.14 16.34 23.02
CA LEU A 143 -2.27 16.44 23.94
C LEU A 143 -1.99 15.66 25.22
N GLU A 144 -1.48 14.44 25.10
CA GLU A 144 -1.12 13.56 26.23
C GLU A 144 0.09 14.11 27.01
N ALA A 145 1.05 14.73 26.31
CA ALA A 145 2.21 15.39 26.92
C ALA A 145 1.89 16.77 27.52
N GLY A 146 0.69 17.30 27.33
CA GLY A 146 0.30 18.64 27.81
C GLY A 146 1.03 19.80 27.12
N SER A 147 1.70 19.55 25.98
CA SER A 147 2.49 20.54 25.24
C SER A 147 1.79 21.08 23.98
N GLY A 148 0.62 20.57 23.65
CA GLY A 148 -0.16 20.92 22.46
C GLY A 148 -1.46 21.67 22.77
N PRO A 149 -2.33 21.79 21.78
CA PRO A 149 -3.67 22.36 21.98
C PRO A 149 -4.52 21.43 22.85
N VAL A 150 -5.47 22.02 23.58
CA VAL A 150 -6.36 21.29 24.53
C VAL A 150 -7.25 20.25 23.81
N ILE A 151 -7.49 20.42 22.54
CA ILE A 151 -8.29 19.50 21.70
C ILE A 151 -7.53 19.18 20.43
N ASN A 152 -7.50 17.89 20.09
CA ASN A 152 -6.86 17.46 18.84
C ASN A 152 -7.58 18.09 17.63
N PRO A 153 -6.88 18.88 16.78
CA PRO A 153 -7.46 19.52 15.59
C PRO A 153 -8.01 18.52 14.56
N PHE A 154 -7.51 17.29 14.58
CA PHE A 154 -7.92 16.19 13.69
C PHE A 154 -8.78 15.18 14.46
N PRO A 155 -10.08 15.47 14.70
CA PRO A 155 -10.93 14.63 15.53
C PRO A 155 -11.27 13.30 14.83
N LEU A 156 -11.61 12.30 15.63
CA LEU A 156 -12.22 11.07 15.14
C LEU A 156 -13.67 11.31 14.72
N ASP A 157 -14.08 10.66 13.64
CA ASP A 157 -15.48 10.64 13.21
C ASP A 157 -16.29 9.75 14.17
N ARG A 158 -17.20 10.38 14.92
CA ARG A 158 -18.08 9.69 15.86
C ARG A 158 -19.30 9.08 15.17
N THR A 159 -19.63 9.50 13.95
CA THR A 159 -20.82 9.08 13.20
C THR A 159 -20.56 7.89 12.27
N ARG A 160 -19.34 7.70 11.84
CA ARG A 160 -18.97 6.58 10.98
C ARG A 160 -18.91 5.28 11.81
N ARG A 161 -19.94 4.47 11.67
CA ARG A 161 -19.90 3.07 12.04
C ARG A 161 -19.00 2.35 11.01
N GLY A 162 -17.96 1.67 11.47
CA GLY A 162 -17.07 0.89 10.61
C GLY A 162 -17.89 -0.10 9.78
N GLY A 163 -17.67 -0.14 8.46
CA GLY A 163 -18.49 -0.87 7.50
C GLY A 163 -18.49 -2.39 7.60
N ARG A 164 -17.87 -3.00 8.59
CA ARG A 164 -17.92 -4.43 8.92
C ARG A 164 -17.66 -4.63 10.41
N ALA A 165 -18.40 -3.92 11.21
CA ALA A 165 -18.25 -3.89 12.67
C ALA A 165 -18.27 -5.30 13.34
N HIS A 166 -18.75 -6.33 12.66
CA HIS A 166 -18.92 -7.65 13.22
C HIS A 166 -18.21 -8.78 12.48
N ALA A 167 -17.40 -8.49 11.44
CA ALA A 167 -16.80 -9.54 10.62
C ALA A 167 -15.87 -10.50 11.40
N HIS A 168 -15.31 -10.04 12.54
CA HIS A 168 -14.40 -10.83 13.38
C HIS A 168 -14.62 -10.54 14.88
N HIS A 169 -15.84 -10.22 15.27
CA HIS A 169 -16.14 -9.95 16.67
C HIS A 169 -16.01 -11.24 17.50
N ASN A 170 -15.09 -11.23 18.45
CA ASN A 170 -15.01 -12.24 19.48
C ASN A 170 -16.10 -11.91 20.53
N PRO A 171 -17.10 -12.80 20.78
CA PRO A 171 -18.16 -12.54 21.75
C PRO A 171 -17.67 -12.32 23.19
N MET A 172 -16.43 -12.76 23.47
CA MET A 172 -15.79 -12.62 24.79
C MET A 172 -15.06 -11.29 24.97
N GLU A 173 -14.91 -10.48 23.90
CA GLU A 173 -14.27 -9.18 23.96
C GLU A 173 -15.29 -8.06 23.74
N PRO A 174 -15.19 -6.93 24.46
CA PRO A 174 -16.04 -5.77 24.20
C PRO A 174 -15.84 -5.27 22.77
N PHE A 175 -16.92 -5.06 22.07
CA PHE A 175 -16.89 -4.52 20.72
C PHE A 175 -16.25 -3.12 20.71
N ARG A 176 -15.15 -2.96 19.96
CA ARG A 176 -14.49 -1.68 19.72
C ARG A 176 -14.75 -1.23 18.29
N HIS A 177 -15.44 -0.11 18.15
CA HIS A 177 -15.59 0.53 16.84
C HIS A 177 -14.24 1.00 16.31
N GLU A 178 -13.86 0.60 15.10
CA GLU A 178 -12.78 1.24 14.39
C GLU A 178 -13.20 2.69 14.07
N ARG A 179 -12.57 3.64 14.76
CA ARG A 179 -12.80 5.05 14.55
C ARG A 179 -11.83 5.56 13.49
N SER A 180 -12.36 6.05 12.38
CA SER A 180 -11.57 6.77 11.37
C SER A 180 -11.53 8.27 11.67
N GLY A 181 -10.49 8.95 11.19
CA GLY A 181 -10.44 10.41 11.27
C GLY A 181 -11.57 11.07 10.48
N LEU A 182 -12.12 12.17 11.01
CA LEU A 182 -13.23 12.90 10.39
C LEU A 182 -12.90 13.38 8.98
N TYR A 183 -11.67 13.83 8.77
CA TYR A 183 -11.20 14.37 7.48
C TYR A 183 -10.52 13.32 6.61
N ARG A 184 -10.50 12.05 7.04
CA ARG A 184 -9.87 10.98 6.28
C ARG A 184 -10.68 10.68 5.01
N PRO A 185 -10.12 10.90 3.80
CA PRO A 185 -10.80 10.59 2.57
C PRO A 185 -11.00 9.07 2.41
N ARG A 186 -12.06 8.69 1.72
CA ARG A 186 -12.21 7.31 1.27
C ARG A 186 -11.18 7.03 0.19
N VAL A 187 -10.31 6.07 0.43
CA VAL A 187 -9.36 5.59 -0.57
C VAL A 187 -10.05 4.44 -1.32
N PRO A 188 -10.21 4.53 -2.65
CA PRO A 188 -10.75 3.42 -3.41
C PRO A 188 -9.90 2.17 -3.20
N SER A 189 -10.52 1.07 -2.80
CA SER A 189 -9.85 -0.24 -2.76
C SER A 189 -9.58 -0.66 -4.19
N ARG A 190 -8.32 -0.76 -4.56
CA ARG A 190 -7.92 -1.34 -5.84
C ARG A 190 -7.61 -2.80 -5.61
N VAL A 191 -8.20 -3.67 -6.43
CA VAL A 191 -7.77 -5.07 -6.49
C VAL A 191 -6.32 -5.06 -6.97
N PRO A 192 -5.39 -5.66 -6.22
CA PRO A 192 -4.00 -5.70 -6.63
C PRO A 192 -3.87 -6.38 -8.01
N ARG A 193 -3.03 -5.84 -8.88
CA ARG A 193 -2.76 -6.47 -10.17
C ARG A 193 -1.69 -7.53 -10.04
N SER A 194 -1.97 -8.73 -10.56
CA SER A 194 -0.91 -9.68 -10.90
C SER A 194 -0.31 -9.29 -12.26
N VAL A 195 0.95 -9.56 -12.45
CA VAL A 195 1.64 -9.40 -13.72
C VAL A 195 1.35 -10.67 -14.54
N PRO A 196 0.77 -10.57 -15.75
CA PRO A 196 0.60 -11.72 -16.65
C PRO A 196 1.93 -12.40 -16.97
N ASP A 197 1.91 -13.68 -17.29
CA ASP A 197 3.16 -14.45 -17.51
C ASP A 197 3.94 -13.94 -18.72
N GLU A 198 3.27 -13.53 -19.78
CA GLU A 198 3.89 -12.96 -20.98
C GLU A 198 4.61 -11.65 -20.64
N GLU A 199 3.94 -10.74 -19.91
CA GLU A 199 4.50 -9.47 -19.47
C GLU A 199 5.69 -9.69 -18.52
N PHE A 200 5.56 -10.65 -17.58
CA PHE A 200 6.64 -11.03 -16.67
C PHE A 200 7.87 -11.54 -17.44
N ASN A 201 7.68 -12.43 -18.42
CA ASN A 201 8.76 -12.99 -19.22
C ASN A 201 9.48 -11.90 -20.03
N GLU A 202 8.76 -10.93 -20.57
CA GLU A 202 9.36 -9.79 -21.27
C GLU A 202 10.21 -8.91 -20.33
N ILE A 203 9.70 -8.59 -19.13
CA ILE A 203 10.46 -7.85 -18.12
C ILE A 203 11.71 -8.65 -17.72
N PHE A 204 11.56 -9.95 -17.45
CA PHE A 204 12.63 -10.82 -17.00
C PHE A 204 13.76 -10.95 -18.05
N ALA A 205 13.41 -11.06 -19.32
CA ALA A 205 14.38 -11.11 -20.43
C ALA A 205 15.24 -9.82 -20.52
N ARG A 206 14.70 -8.68 -20.10
CA ARG A 206 15.40 -7.38 -20.12
C ARG A 206 16.25 -7.10 -18.86
N LEU A 207 16.25 -8.01 -17.87
CA LEU A 207 17.08 -7.86 -16.69
C LEU A 207 18.57 -8.06 -17.07
N PRO A 208 19.45 -7.09 -16.77
CA PRO A 208 20.79 -7.05 -17.38
C PRO A 208 21.80 -7.98 -16.71
N SER A 209 21.54 -8.53 -15.52
CA SER A 209 22.52 -9.29 -14.75
C SER A 209 21.93 -10.52 -14.06
N HIS A 210 22.77 -11.49 -13.75
CA HIS A 210 22.38 -12.68 -12.97
C HIS A 210 21.85 -12.29 -11.59
N ARG A 211 22.43 -11.26 -10.94
CA ARG A 211 21.91 -10.71 -9.69
C ARG A 211 20.47 -10.26 -9.82
N ASP A 212 20.15 -9.48 -10.86
CA ASP A 212 18.83 -8.89 -11.03
C ASP A 212 17.81 -9.99 -11.35
N ARG A 213 18.20 -10.98 -12.16
CA ARG A 213 17.37 -12.17 -12.45
C ARG A 213 17.14 -13.02 -11.21
N ALA A 214 18.18 -13.28 -10.41
CA ALA A 214 18.05 -14.00 -9.14
C ALA A 214 17.05 -13.29 -8.22
N LEU A 215 17.24 -11.98 -8.02
CA LEU A 215 16.40 -11.19 -7.12
C LEU A 215 14.93 -11.20 -7.55
N VAL A 216 14.65 -10.99 -8.84
CA VAL A 216 13.28 -11.02 -9.38
C VAL A 216 12.67 -12.42 -9.31
N ALA A 217 13.44 -13.48 -9.57
CA ALA A 217 12.98 -14.85 -9.42
C ALA A 217 12.60 -15.18 -7.96
N PHE A 218 13.41 -14.73 -6.99
CA PHE A 218 13.05 -14.85 -5.57
C PHE A 218 11.80 -14.05 -5.23
N TYR A 219 11.61 -12.83 -5.77
CA TYR A 219 10.39 -12.04 -5.53
C TYR A 219 9.13 -12.76 -5.98
N VAL A 220 9.13 -13.25 -7.21
CA VAL A 220 7.94 -13.87 -7.80
C VAL A 220 7.65 -15.26 -7.25
N SER A 221 8.66 -15.99 -6.76
CA SER A 221 8.47 -17.34 -6.18
C SER A 221 8.11 -17.31 -4.70
N THR A 222 8.72 -16.42 -3.90
CA THR A 222 8.50 -16.37 -2.44
C THR A 222 7.36 -15.43 -2.03
N GLY A 223 7.03 -14.44 -2.85
CA GLY A 223 6.12 -13.36 -2.46
C GLY A 223 6.63 -12.48 -1.30
N ALA A 224 7.91 -12.56 -0.93
CA ALA A 224 8.50 -11.77 0.13
C ALA A 224 8.43 -10.27 -0.17
N ARG A 225 8.48 -9.42 0.87
CA ARG A 225 8.62 -7.97 0.67
C ARG A 225 10.04 -7.63 0.22
N ALA A 226 10.18 -6.56 -0.56
CA ALA A 226 11.47 -6.12 -1.07
C ALA A 226 12.52 -5.93 0.03
N SER A 227 12.16 -5.31 1.14
CA SER A 227 13.05 -5.13 2.29
C SER A 227 13.42 -6.45 2.97
N GLU A 228 12.54 -7.45 2.96
CA GLU A 228 12.77 -8.77 3.55
C GLU A 228 13.82 -9.52 2.74
N LEU A 229 13.70 -9.59 1.40
CA LEU A 229 14.70 -10.21 0.54
C LEU A 229 16.04 -9.48 0.53
N LEU A 230 16.01 -8.12 0.57
CA LEU A 230 17.24 -7.33 0.58
C LEU A 230 18.03 -7.45 1.89
N SER A 231 17.36 -7.79 2.99
CA SER A 231 18.02 -8.06 4.28
C SER A 231 18.53 -9.49 4.43
N ALA A 232 18.27 -10.38 3.46
CA ALA A 232 18.75 -11.75 3.50
C ALA A 232 20.28 -11.81 3.50
N THR A 233 20.81 -12.78 4.23
CA THR A 233 22.26 -13.03 4.33
C THR A 233 22.64 -14.32 3.61
N LEU A 234 23.92 -14.50 3.37
CA LEU A 234 24.43 -15.72 2.76
C LEU A 234 24.14 -16.97 3.61
N ALA A 235 24.10 -16.83 4.95
CA ALA A 235 23.74 -17.93 5.86
C ALA A 235 22.27 -18.34 5.75
N GLY A 236 21.39 -17.45 5.30
CA GLY A 236 19.98 -17.71 5.17
C GLY A 236 19.56 -18.43 3.89
N VAL A 237 20.52 -18.83 3.05
CA VAL A 237 20.25 -19.53 1.78
C VAL A 237 20.53 -21.00 1.92
N ASP A 238 19.53 -21.83 1.69
CA ASP A 238 19.64 -23.30 1.64
C ASP A 238 19.10 -23.84 0.30
N PRO A 239 19.99 -24.00 -0.71
CA PRO A 239 19.58 -24.53 -2.01
C PRO A 239 19.11 -25.99 -1.96
N GLY A 240 19.62 -26.77 -0.99
CA GLY A 240 19.26 -28.20 -0.85
C GLY A 240 17.79 -28.35 -0.42
N ARG A 241 17.31 -27.47 0.46
CA ARG A 241 15.92 -27.42 0.90
C ARG A 241 15.06 -26.46 0.06
N GLN A 242 15.65 -25.75 -0.89
CA GLN A 242 15.01 -24.70 -1.71
C GLN A 242 14.33 -23.62 -0.86
N VAL A 243 14.99 -23.16 0.21
CA VAL A 243 14.47 -22.10 1.08
C VAL A 243 15.45 -20.94 1.21
N ILE A 244 14.87 -19.75 1.41
CA ILE A 244 15.58 -18.53 1.79
C ILE A 244 15.01 -18.00 3.09
N THR A 245 15.87 -17.76 4.08
CA THR A 245 15.47 -17.16 5.36
C THR A 245 15.45 -15.64 5.25
N VAL A 246 14.34 -15.04 5.62
CA VAL A 246 14.16 -13.60 5.64
C VAL A 246 13.75 -13.11 7.03
N THR A 247 14.07 -11.84 7.35
CA THR A 247 13.57 -11.18 8.56
C THR A 247 12.28 -10.46 8.23
N ARG A 248 11.18 -10.83 8.87
CA ARG A 248 9.86 -10.25 8.60
C ARG A 248 9.78 -8.78 9.01
N LYS A 249 9.19 -7.97 8.14
CA LYS A 249 8.91 -6.55 8.43
C LYS A 249 7.78 -6.47 9.46
N GLY A 250 8.05 -5.91 10.62
CA GLY A 250 7.08 -5.74 11.71
C GLY A 250 7.41 -6.63 12.91
N THR A 251 7.24 -7.94 12.81
CA THR A 251 7.53 -8.90 13.91
C THR A 251 9.02 -9.09 14.13
N ARG A 252 9.87 -8.84 13.11
CA ARG A 252 11.30 -9.11 13.08
C ARG A 252 11.65 -10.61 13.25
N GLU A 253 10.69 -11.48 13.11
CA GLU A 253 10.90 -12.93 13.14
C GLU A 253 11.66 -13.41 11.91
N LEU A 254 12.50 -14.43 12.12
CA LEU A 254 13.13 -15.15 11.02
C LEU A 254 12.14 -16.17 10.45
N GLN A 255 11.94 -16.13 9.15
CA GLN A 255 11.08 -17.09 8.47
C GLN A 255 11.76 -17.66 7.24
N GLU A 256 11.70 -18.99 7.10
CA GLU A 256 12.10 -19.69 5.89
C GLU A 256 10.98 -19.60 4.85
N LEU A 257 11.33 -19.20 3.63
CA LEU A 257 10.41 -19.10 2.50
C LEU A 257 10.86 -20.05 1.40
N PRO A 258 9.97 -20.92 0.89
CA PRO A 258 10.28 -21.75 -0.27
C PRO A 258 10.43 -20.87 -1.51
N ALA A 259 11.41 -21.19 -2.35
CA ALA A 259 11.65 -20.50 -3.61
C ALA A 259 11.83 -21.48 -4.77
N SER A 260 11.59 -21.00 -5.99
CA SER A 260 11.76 -21.83 -7.18
C SER A 260 13.22 -22.24 -7.41
N THR A 261 13.45 -23.40 -7.99
CA THR A 261 14.77 -23.90 -8.37
C THR A 261 15.55 -22.88 -9.21
N ASP A 262 14.87 -22.22 -10.15
CA ASP A 262 15.47 -21.20 -11.03
C ASP A 262 16.06 -20.02 -10.25
N ALA A 263 15.42 -19.62 -9.14
CA ALA A 263 15.93 -18.54 -8.29
C ALA A 263 17.33 -18.90 -7.74
N PHE A 264 17.55 -20.15 -7.34
CA PHE A 264 18.85 -20.63 -6.85
C PHE A 264 19.87 -20.80 -7.96
N VAL A 265 19.46 -21.18 -9.18
CA VAL A 265 20.35 -21.22 -10.35
C VAL A 265 20.90 -19.83 -10.65
N TRP A 266 20.01 -18.84 -10.79
CA TRP A 266 20.42 -17.44 -11.02
C TRP A 266 21.27 -16.90 -9.87
N LEU A 267 20.94 -17.26 -8.63
CA LEU A 267 21.73 -16.88 -7.46
C LEU A 267 23.16 -17.45 -7.55
N ARG A 268 23.29 -18.70 -7.93
CA ARG A 268 24.62 -19.33 -8.07
C ARG A 268 25.45 -18.65 -9.15
N LEU A 269 24.85 -18.34 -10.29
CA LEU A 269 25.55 -17.60 -11.36
C LEU A 269 26.01 -16.21 -10.87
N TYR A 270 25.15 -15.51 -10.14
CA TYR A 270 25.52 -14.23 -9.53
C TYR A 270 26.66 -14.38 -8.51
N GLN A 271 26.63 -15.40 -7.66
CA GLN A 271 27.68 -15.64 -6.67
C GLN A 271 29.04 -15.91 -7.33
N VAL A 272 29.05 -16.64 -8.45
CA VAL A 272 30.28 -16.88 -9.23
C VAL A 272 30.84 -15.57 -9.81
N GLU A 273 29.98 -14.71 -10.36
CA GLU A 273 30.39 -13.40 -10.87
C GLU A 273 30.99 -12.49 -9.80
N MET A 274 30.50 -12.60 -8.56
CA MET A 274 30.92 -11.75 -7.44
C MET A 274 32.03 -12.35 -6.60
N GLU A 275 32.54 -13.52 -6.97
CA GLU A 275 33.61 -14.19 -6.22
C GLU A 275 34.88 -13.31 -6.18
N GLY A 276 35.41 -13.12 -4.97
CA GLY A 276 36.55 -12.21 -4.74
C GLY A 276 36.24 -10.71 -4.74
N LEU A 277 35.04 -10.29 -5.13
CA LEU A 277 34.64 -8.88 -5.15
C LEU A 277 33.90 -8.46 -3.89
N ILE A 278 33.27 -9.38 -3.18
CA ILE A 278 32.50 -9.14 -1.96
C ILE A 278 33.19 -9.72 -0.72
N PRO A 279 32.95 -9.14 0.47
CA PRO A 279 33.50 -9.68 1.71
C PRO A 279 33.07 -11.14 1.95
N ARG A 280 33.99 -11.97 2.42
CA ARG A 280 33.71 -13.34 2.80
C ARG A 280 33.02 -13.38 4.16
N GLY A 281 32.08 -14.32 4.33
CA GLY A 281 31.42 -14.58 5.61
C GLY A 281 29.93 -14.85 5.51
N ARG A 282 29.44 -15.79 6.30
CA ARG A 282 28.05 -16.27 6.25
C ARG A 282 27.02 -15.19 6.64
N ARG A 283 27.42 -14.22 7.47
CA ARG A 283 26.54 -13.10 7.94
C ARG A 283 26.54 -11.92 7.00
N GLN A 284 27.33 -11.95 5.91
CA GLN A 284 27.32 -10.87 4.93
C GLN A 284 25.98 -10.78 4.19
N PRO A 285 25.57 -9.58 3.80
CA PRO A 285 24.40 -9.39 2.94
C PRO A 285 24.48 -10.26 1.69
N LEU A 286 23.36 -10.83 1.27
CA LEU A 286 23.30 -11.63 0.06
C LEU A 286 23.47 -10.79 -1.21
N TRP A 287 22.95 -9.55 -1.20
CA TRP A 287 22.82 -8.71 -2.38
C TRP A 287 23.76 -7.52 -2.35
N TRP A 288 24.56 -7.36 -3.40
CA TRP A 288 25.56 -6.31 -3.53
C TRP A 288 25.40 -5.53 -4.83
N THR A 289 25.92 -4.28 -4.88
CA THR A 289 26.00 -3.51 -6.11
C THR A 289 27.05 -4.12 -7.04
N LEU A 290 26.80 -4.08 -8.36
CA LEU A 290 27.74 -4.60 -9.37
C LEU A 290 28.81 -3.58 -9.77
N ARG A 291 28.58 -2.29 -9.45
CA ARG A 291 29.51 -1.19 -9.76
C ARG A 291 30.29 -0.81 -8.52
N ARG A 292 31.54 -0.43 -8.70
CA ARG A 292 32.38 0.10 -7.61
C ARG A 292 31.91 1.50 -7.17
N PRO A 293 31.97 1.85 -5.89
CA PRO A 293 32.34 0.96 -4.78
C PRO A 293 31.27 -0.11 -4.54
N VAL A 294 31.71 -1.38 -4.34
CA VAL A 294 30.83 -2.50 -4.05
C VAL A 294 30.28 -2.33 -2.62
N ARG A 295 28.96 -2.29 -2.50
CA ARG A 295 28.24 -2.05 -1.22
C ARG A 295 26.94 -2.84 -1.19
N PRO A 296 26.33 -3.09 -0.02
CA PRO A 296 25.02 -3.72 0.08
C PRO A 296 23.98 -3.02 -0.80
N LEU A 297 23.15 -3.82 -1.46
CA LEU A 297 22.18 -3.33 -2.42
C LEU A 297 21.00 -2.65 -1.72
N ALA A 298 20.76 -1.38 -2.01
CA ALA A 298 19.69 -0.61 -1.41
C ALA A 298 18.38 -0.73 -2.20
N TYR A 299 17.24 -0.61 -1.50
CA TYR A 299 15.89 -0.72 -2.07
C TYR A 299 15.68 0.18 -3.30
N HIS A 300 16.10 1.44 -3.24
CA HIS A 300 15.91 2.38 -4.36
C HIS A 300 16.68 1.98 -5.62
N ALA A 301 17.80 1.25 -5.47
CA ALA A 301 18.57 0.77 -6.60
C ALA A 301 17.83 -0.38 -7.31
N VAL A 302 17.22 -1.29 -6.52
CA VAL A 302 16.39 -2.38 -7.04
C VAL A 302 15.13 -1.83 -7.72
N HIS A 303 14.47 -0.87 -7.08
CA HIS A 303 13.28 -0.23 -7.66
C HIS A 303 13.59 0.35 -9.03
N ARG A 304 14.65 1.18 -9.13
CA ARG A 304 15.07 1.75 -10.42
C ARG A 304 15.55 0.74 -11.45
N MET A 305 16.12 -0.37 -11.01
CA MET A 305 16.49 -1.47 -11.90
C MET A 305 15.25 -2.11 -12.51
N PHE A 306 14.27 -2.42 -11.68
CA PHE A 306 13.02 -3.05 -12.12
C PHE A 306 12.17 -2.10 -12.98
N ASP A 307 12.06 -0.82 -12.60
CA ASP A 307 11.36 0.19 -13.39
C ASP A 307 11.94 0.30 -14.81
N ARG A 308 13.27 0.34 -14.95
CA ARG A 308 13.92 0.40 -16.28
C ARG A 308 13.64 -0.85 -17.12
N ALA A 309 13.63 -2.03 -16.51
CA ALA A 309 13.29 -3.26 -17.22
C ALA A 309 11.82 -3.27 -17.63
N GLY A 310 10.92 -2.79 -16.77
CA GLY A 310 9.50 -2.62 -17.05
C GLY A 310 9.26 -1.59 -18.17
N GLU A 311 9.83 -0.39 -18.07
CA GLU A 311 9.73 0.64 -19.11
C GLU A 311 10.19 0.12 -20.47
N ALA A 312 11.31 -0.62 -20.52
CA ALA A 312 11.81 -1.23 -21.74
C ALA A 312 10.91 -2.35 -22.28
N ALA A 313 10.05 -2.95 -21.44
CA ALA A 313 9.03 -3.93 -21.81
C ALA A 313 7.65 -3.28 -22.07
N GLY A 314 7.52 -1.96 -21.94
CA GLY A 314 6.22 -1.28 -22.04
C GLY A 314 5.27 -1.57 -20.88
N SER A 315 5.80 -2.07 -19.76
CA SER A 315 5.04 -2.47 -18.57
C SER A 315 5.00 -1.36 -17.51
N SER A 316 3.89 -1.27 -16.78
CA SER A 316 3.73 -0.45 -15.59
C SER A 316 3.84 -1.23 -14.28
N ALA A 317 4.32 -2.48 -14.35
CA ALA A 317 4.51 -3.34 -13.18
C ALA A 317 5.55 -2.75 -12.20
N THR A 318 5.34 -2.98 -10.92
CA THR A 318 6.24 -2.56 -9.85
C THR A 318 6.78 -3.78 -9.10
N LEU A 319 7.84 -3.61 -8.30
CA LEU A 319 8.31 -4.68 -7.41
C LEU A 319 7.19 -5.25 -6.51
N HIS A 320 6.25 -4.40 -6.10
CA HIS A 320 5.12 -4.85 -5.28
C HIS A 320 4.13 -5.70 -6.07
N SER A 321 4.02 -5.47 -7.38
CA SER A 321 3.20 -6.30 -8.28
C SER A 321 3.71 -7.75 -8.33
N LEU A 322 5.03 -7.99 -8.22
CA LEU A 322 5.60 -9.35 -8.17
C LEU A 322 5.11 -10.14 -6.94
N ARG A 323 5.03 -9.48 -5.79
CA ARG A 323 4.46 -10.10 -4.59
C ARG A 323 2.98 -10.43 -4.78
N HIS A 324 2.22 -9.53 -5.41
CA HIS A 324 0.82 -9.80 -5.75
C HIS A 324 0.70 -10.96 -6.72
N THR A 325 1.60 -11.03 -7.72
CA THR A 325 1.65 -12.16 -8.68
C THR A 325 1.91 -13.48 -7.97
N ALA A 326 2.92 -13.52 -7.08
CA ALA A 326 3.19 -14.70 -6.25
C ALA A 326 1.96 -15.11 -5.42
N ALA A 327 1.32 -14.14 -4.77
CA ALA A 327 0.14 -14.38 -3.95
C ALA A 327 -1.06 -14.91 -4.75
N TYR A 328 -1.30 -14.37 -5.95
CA TYR A 328 -2.35 -14.89 -6.84
C TYR A 328 -2.05 -16.31 -7.32
N ARG A 329 -0.82 -16.57 -7.79
CA ARG A 329 -0.42 -17.92 -8.24
C ARG A 329 -0.57 -18.96 -7.12
N MET A 330 -0.18 -18.61 -5.89
CA MET A 330 -0.37 -19.50 -4.74
C MET A 330 -1.86 -19.67 -4.36
N ALA A 331 -2.66 -18.61 -4.42
CA ALA A 331 -4.07 -18.65 -4.07
C ALA A 331 -4.95 -19.36 -5.15
N GLU A 332 -4.50 -19.38 -6.38
CA GLU A 332 -5.16 -20.08 -7.50
C GLU A 332 -4.84 -21.60 -7.51
N ASP A 333 -3.80 -22.03 -6.79
CA ASP A 333 -3.45 -23.44 -6.67
C ASP A 333 -4.37 -24.15 -5.65
N PRO A 334 -5.23 -25.10 -6.09
CA PRO A 334 -6.13 -25.79 -5.19
C PRO A 334 -5.41 -26.71 -4.17
N ALA A 335 -4.12 -27.03 -4.41
CA ALA A 335 -3.31 -27.82 -3.50
C ALA A 335 -2.74 -27.00 -2.33
N LEU A 336 -2.80 -25.65 -2.40
CA LEU A 336 -2.29 -24.74 -1.37
C LEU A 336 -3.43 -24.13 -0.55
N PRO A 337 -3.64 -24.53 0.71
CA PRO A 337 -4.60 -23.90 1.60
C PRO A 337 -4.30 -22.40 1.78
N LEU A 338 -5.34 -21.57 1.88
CA LEU A 338 -5.19 -20.13 2.04
C LEU A 338 -4.41 -19.74 3.31
N THR A 339 -4.43 -20.58 4.34
CA THR A 339 -3.64 -20.43 5.58
C THR A 339 -2.14 -20.55 5.31
N ASP A 340 -1.75 -21.41 4.37
CA ASP A 340 -0.34 -21.59 3.99
C ASP A 340 0.12 -20.39 3.18
N VAL A 341 -0.72 -19.91 2.25
CA VAL A 341 -0.48 -18.66 1.51
C VAL A 341 -0.35 -17.48 2.48
N GLN A 342 -1.22 -17.39 3.49
CA GLN A 342 -1.12 -16.36 4.53
C GLN A 342 0.22 -16.43 5.25
N THR A 343 0.64 -17.63 5.64
CA THR A 343 1.89 -17.88 6.36
C THR A 343 3.11 -17.50 5.49
N VAL A 344 3.18 -17.97 4.25
CA VAL A 344 4.26 -17.63 3.31
C VAL A 344 4.34 -16.11 3.07
N LEU A 345 3.21 -15.45 2.91
CA LEU A 345 3.17 -14.00 2.72
C LEU A 345 3.44 -13.21 4.02
N GLY A 346 3.33 -13.84 5.19
CA GLY A 346 3.44 -13.15 6.49
C GLY A 346 2.37 -12.09 6.68
N HIS A 347 1.11 -12.43 6.40
CA HIS A 347 -0.05 -11.59 6.67
C HIS A 347 -0.59 -11.88 8.07
N ALA A 348 -0.60 -10.87 8.94
CA ALA A 348 -1.13 -11.01 10.30
C ALA A 348 -2.63 -11.37 10.32
N LEU A 349 -3.38 -10.91 9.32
CA LEU A 349 -4.82 -11.15 9.21
C LEU A 349 -5.13 -11.90 7.91
N LEU A 350 -5.97 -12.93 8.01
CA LEU A 350 -6.44 -13.71 6.86
C LEU A 350 -7.18 -12.83 5.84
N THR A 351 -7.91 -11.81 6.31
CA THR A 351 -8.59 -10.83 5.45
C THR A 351 -7.68 -10.15 4.44
N THR A 352 -6.40 -9.96 4.79
CA THR A 352 -5.40 -9.41 3.87
C THR A 352 -5.06 -10.39 2.74
N THR A 353 -5.16 -11.69 3.00
CA THR A 353 -4.92 -12.75 2.00
C THR A 353 -6.17 -13.02 1.17
N GLN A 354 -7.36 -12.86 1.75
CA GLN A 354 -8.63 -13.07 1.05
C GLN A 354 -8.84 -12.16 -0.17
N ILE A 355 -8.13 -11.03 -0.26
CA ILE A 355 -8.17 -10.16 -1.45
C ILE A 355 -7.73 -10.88 -2.73
N TYR A 356 -6.89 -11.92 -2.61
CA TYR A 356 -6.43 -12.73 -3.74
C TYR A 356 -7.42 -13.81 -4.16
N LEU A 357 -8.44 -14.09 -3.36
CA LEU A 357 -9.57 -14.93 -3.73
C LEU A 357 -10.66 -14.15 -4.47
N THR A 358 -10.55 -12.82 -4.52
CA THR A 358 -11.50 -12.01 -5.27
C THR A 358 -11.27 -12.24 -6.76
N PRO A 359 -12.25 -12.84 -7.49
CA PRO A 359 -12.07 -13.14 -8.90
C PRO A 359 -11.85 -11.84 -9.68
N ARG A 360 -11.03 -11.91 -10.74
CA ARG A 360 -10.81 -10.77 -11.64
C ARG A 360 -12.14 -10.37 -12.28
N LYS A 361 -12.38 -9.07 -12.38
CA LYS A 361 -13.63 -8.53 -12.93
C LYS A 361 -13.96 -9.14 -14.32
N GLU A 362 -12.94 -9.23 -15.15
CA GLU A 362 -13.02 -9.80 -16.49
C GLU A 362 -13.42 -11.28 -16.47
N GLU A 363 -12.92 -12.02 -15.51
CA GLU A 363 -13.23 -13.43 -15.31
C GLU A 363 -14.66 -13.62 -14.80
N VAL A 364 -15.10 -12.77 -13.86
CA VAL A 364 -16.50 -12.76 -13.40
C VAL A 364 -17.44 -12.48 -14.57
N ILE A 365 -17.14 -11.44 -15.36
CA ILE A 365 -17.94 -11.10 -16.55
C ILE A 365 -18.01 -12.28 -17.51
N ARG A 366 -16.88 -12.90 -17.82
CA ARG A 366 -16.83 -14.07 -18.73
C ARG A 366 -17.67 -15.24 -18.21
N ARG A 367 -17.53 -15.57 -16.91
CA ARG A 367 -18.31 -16.65 -16.28
C ARG A 367 -19.80 -16.36 -16.28
N VAL A 368 -20.21 -15.13 -15.98
CA VAL A 368 -21.61 -14.70 -16.00
C VAL A 368 -22.18 -14.74 -17.42
N LEU A 369 -21.43 -14.26 -18.40
CA LEU A 369 -21.85 -14.34 -19.81
C LEU A 369 -21.99 -15.79 -20.30
N ALA A 370 -21.05 -16.66 -19.91
CA ALA A 370 -21.13 -18.09 -20.20
C ALA A 370 -22.38 -18.74 -19.55
N HIS A 371 -22.68 -18.39 -18.31
CA HIS A 371 -23.89 -18.82 -17.61
C HIS A 371 -25.17 -18.38 -18.34
N HIS A 372 -25.26 -17.13 -18.78
CA HIS A 372 -26.41 -16.63 -19.53
C HIS A 372 -26.56 -17.34 -20.88
N ALA A 373 -25.46 -17.59 -21.58
CA ALA A 373 -25.49 -18.35 -22.86
C ALA A 373 -25.96 -19.78 -22.61
N GLU A 374 -25.57 -20.44 -21.55
CA GLU A 374 -26.01 -21.76 -21.17
C GLU A 374 -27.51 -21.79 -20.82
N GLN A 375 -27.99 -20.81 -20.02
CA GLN A 375 -29.42 -20.68 -19.72
C GLN A 375 -30.25 -20.51 -21.00
N THR A 376 -29.77 -19.69 -21.94
CA THR A 376 -30.47 -19.50 -23.24
C THR A 376 -30.52 -20.79 -24.02
N ARG A 377 -29.43 -21.57 -24.07
CA ARG A 377 -29.39 -22.89 -24.72
C ARG A 377 -30.39 -23.87 -24.08
N GLN A 378 -30.39 -23.94 -22.74
CA GLN A 378 -31.31 -24.80 -22.00
C GLN A 378 -32.79 -24.38 -22.19
N ALA A 379 -33.04 -23.06 -22.23
CA ALA A 379 -34.40 -22.56 -22.52
C ALA A 379 -34.86 -22.92 -23.95
N ALA A 380 -33.97 -22.86 -24.94
CA ALA A 380 -34.25 -23.26 -26.31
C ALA A 380 -34.48 -24.78 -26.48
N GLN A 381 -33.82 -25.58 -25.61
CA GLN A 381 -34.00 -27.06 -25.62
C GLN A 381 -35.20 -27.52 -24.81
N ARG A 382 -35.79 -26.67 -23.98
CA ARG A 382 -37.05 -27.01 -23.28
C ARG A 382 -38.15 -27.18 -24.29
N THR A 383 -38.54 -28.40 -24.53
CA THR A 383 -39.73 -28.73 -25.30
C THR A 383 -40.89 -27.97 -24.70
N ARG A 384 -41.61 -27.21 -25.54
CA ARG A 384 -42.80 -26.49 -25.12
C ARG A 384 -43.72 -27.52 -24.43
N PRO A 385 -44.13 -27.30 -23.15
CA PRO A 385 -45.05 -28.24 -22.52
C PRO A 385 -46.26 -28.34 -23.42
N ALA A 386 -46.76 -29.57 -23.63
CA ALA A 386 -47.99 -29.78 -24.34
C ALA A 386 -49.07 -28.85 -23.74
N PRO A 387 -49.86 -28.16 -24.56
CA PRO A 387 -50.91 -27.30 -24.03
C PRO A 387 -51.71 -28.12 -23.03
N ALA A 388 -51.92 -27.56 -21.84
CA ALA A 388 -52.75 -28.20 -20.83
C ALA A 388 -54.06 -28.61 -21.48
N PRO A 389 -54.54 -29.85 -21.27
CA PRO A 389 -55.79 -30.26 -21.85
C PRO A 389 -56.84 -29.22 -21.47
N GLY A 390 -57.42 -28.57 -22.49
CA GLY A 390 -58.47 -27.57 -22.25
C GLY A 390 -59.56 -28.21 -21.42
N TYR A 391 -60.13 -27.48 -20.49
CA TYR A 391 -61.29 -27.97 -19.74
C TYR A 391 -62.31 -28.47 -20.74
N ARG A 392 -62.81 -29.71 -20.52
CA ARG A 392 -63.88 -30.22 -21.34
C ARG A 392 -65.08 -29.31 -21.20
N PRO A 393 -65.83 -28.98 -22.29
CA PRO A 393 -67.02 -28.11 -22.22
C PRO A 393 -67.97 -28.48 -21.10
N GLU A 394 -68.16 -29.77 -20.90
CA GLU A 394 -69.03 -30.37 -19.88
C GLU A 394 -68.56 -30.00 -18.46
N THR A 395 -67.21 -29.87 -18.19
CA THR A 395 -66.68 -29.48 -16.92
C THR A 395 -66.88 -27.99 -16.67
N MET A 396 -66.85 -27.19 -17.72
CA MET A 396 -67.11 -25.75 -17.65
C MET A 396 -68.58 -25.47 -17.38
N ASP A 397 -69.51 -26.24 -17.99
CA ASP A 397 -70.95 -26.14 -17.71
C ASP A 397 -71.31 -26.49 -16.27
N VAL A 398 -70.59 -27.46 -15.66
CA VAL A 398 -70.75 -27.79 -14.22
C VAL A 398 -70.21 -26.71 -13.31
N LEU A 399 -69.07 -26.12 -13.66
CA LEU A 399 -68.41 -25.09 -12.86
C LEU A 399 -69.13 -23.72 -12.92
N PHE A 400 -69.67 -23.37 -14.05
CA PHE A 400 -70.32 -22.08 -14.29
C PHE A 400 -71.87 -22.17 -14.35
N GLY A 401 -72.45 -23.29 -13.99
CA GLY A 401 -73.90 -23.44 -13.86
C GLY A 401 -74.63 -23.16 -15.15
N GLY A 402 -74.33 -23.91 -16.21
CA GLY A 402 -75.04 -23.82 -17.46
C GLY A 402 -76.56 -24.07 -17.26
N ARG A 403 -77.30 -23.04 -17.46
CA ARG A 403 -78.79 -23.13 -17.47
C ARG A 403 -79.22 -24.06 -18.59
N THR A 404 -79.70 -25.21 -18.17
CA THR A 404 -80.52 -26.02 -19.06
C THR A 404 -81.83 -25.28 -19.34
N SER A 405 -82.06 -24.91 -20.60
CA SER A 405 -83.38 -24.53 -21.10
C SER A 405 -84.17 -25.77 -21.26
#